data_d110fb36503be721827b2c94fca52780
#
_entry.id   d110fb36503be721827b2c94fca52780
#
_cell.length_a   1.000
_cell.length_b   1.000
_cell.length_c   1.000
_cell.angle_alpha   90.00
_cell.angle_beta   90.00
_cell.angle_gamma   90.00
#
_symmetry.space_group_name_H-M   'P 1'
#
loop_
_entity.id
_entity.type
_entity.pdbx_description
1 polymer ?
#
loop_
_entity_poly.entity_id
_entity_poly.type
_entity_poly.pdbx_seq_one_letter_code
_entity_poly.pdbx_strand_id
1 'polypeptide(L)'
;MPLTCWLLSLIPPQAEILSGRCTAVTRTGEGFLLTAAVDGEERQFAARRIVGAEGAVSLVRRTFYREPKTRYTAIQQWFAAGEERAPFYSCIFDPATSESCSWIIRKDDALIFGGCFTAEGSREAFERQKRRLEQYLGRPLGQPVKTEACLAVRPRGFADSITGRDGAYLIGEAAGFISASSFEGISSAIRSGSALAEAMAEAADDNTLTCLYRRKTASLRLKLWLKTLKRWFMYTPWVRRIIMGLGLAAISVEQERRITQ
;
A
#
# COMPACT_ATOMS: atom_id res chain seq x y z
N MET A 1 15.75 5.86 -12.34
CA MET A 1 15.18 6.85 -11.39
C MET A 1 14.04 6.20 -10.64
N PRO A 2 13.96 6.26 -9.30
CA PRO A 2 12.84 5.74 -8.53
C PRO A 2 11.50 6.38 -8.94
N LEU A 3 10.40 5.61 -8.87
CA LEU A 3 9.05 6.08 -9.23
C LEU A 3 8.65 7.35 -8.45
N THR A 4 8.99 7.42 -7.17
CA THR A 4 8.71 8.58 -6.32
C THR A 4 9.42 9.85 -6.79
N CYS A 5 10.69 9.75 -7.18
CA CYS A 5 11.44 10.88 -7.72
C CYS A 5 10.85 11.35 -9.05
N TRP A 6 10.43 10.42 -9.90
CA TRP A 6 9.77 10.77 -11.16
C TRP A 6 8.43 11.46 -10.89
N LEU A 7 7.59 10.96 -9.99
CA LEU A 7 6.32 11.60 -9.63
C LEU A 7 6.54 13.01 -9.05
N LEU A 8 7.55 13.19 -8.19
CA LEU A 8 7.91 14.50 -7.66
C LEU A 8 8.31 15.48 -8.76
N SER A 9 9.00 15.02 -9.80
CA SER A 9 9.39 15.90 -10.94
C SER A 9 8.21 16.39 -11.79
N LEU A 10 7.03 15.79 -11.63
CA LEU A 10 5.81 16.21 -12.33
C LEU A 10 5.01 17.29 -11.56
N ILE A 11 5.42 17.61 -10.35
CA ILE A 11 4.75 18.65 -9.55
C ILE A 11 5.03 20.02 -10.19
N PRO A 12 3.98 20.81 -10.46
CA PRO A 12 4.16 22.11 -11.09
C PRO A 12 4.86 23.10 -10.14
N PRO A 13 5.64 24.06 -10.68
CA PRO A 13 6.43 24.99 -9.86
C PRO A 13 5.60 25.88 -8.91
N GLN A 14 4.31 26.01 -9.16
CA GLN A 14 3.38 26.78 -8.32
C GLN A 14 3.03 26.06 -7.02
N ALA A 15 3.27 24.75 -6.94
CA ALA A 15 3.05 23.98 -5.73
C ALA A 15 4.30 24.00 -4.84
N GLU A 16 4.17 24.55 -3.65
CA GLU A 16 5.24 24.54 -2.65
C GLU A 16 5.39 23.15 -2.06
N ILE A 17 6.61 22.65 -2.00
CA ILE A 17 6.97 21.36 -1.39
C ILE A 17 7.82 21.63 -0.16
N LEU A 18 7.32 21.24 1.00
CA LEU A 18 8.03 21.34 2.26
C LEU A 18 8.41 19.95 2.77
N SER A 19 9.65 19.80 3.19
CA SER A 19 10.12 18.59 3.87
C SER A 19 9.87 18.74 5.38
N GLY A 20 8.97 17.92 5.92
CA GLY A 20 8.60 18.05 7.33
C GLY A 20 7.62 16.97 7.78
N ARG A 21 7.22 17.08 9.03
CA ARG A 21 6.25 16.16 9.64
C ARG A 21 5.07 16.94 10.20
N CYS A 22 3.88 16.71 9.67
CA CYS A 22 2.65 17.22 10.25
C CYS A 22 2.37 16.52 11.60
N THR A 23 2.23 17.30 12.65
CA THR A 23 2.06 16.83 14.04
C THR A 23 0.63 17.00 14.53
N ALA A 24 -0.09 18.03 14.07
CA ALA A 24 -1.48 18.27 14.41
C ALA A 24 -2.26 18.86 13.23
N VAL A 25 -3.55 18.59 13.21
CA VAL A 25 -4.53 19.21 12.31
C VAL A 25 -5.77 19.49 13.10
N THR A 26 -6.22 20.75 13.08
CA THR A 26 -7.45 21.19 13.75
C THR A 26 -8.38 21.89 12.77
N ARG A 27 -9.69 21.74 12.97
CA ARG A 27 -10.69 22.49 12.20
C ARG A 27 -10.85 23.88 12.81
N THR A 28 -10.94 24.91 11.97
CA THR A 28 -11.25 26.29 12.35
C THR A 28 -12.58 26.72 11.73
N GLY A 29 -13.04 27.93 12.02
CA GLY A 29 -14.27 28.46 11.39
C GLY A 29 -14.14 28.66 9.87
N GLU A 30 -12.92 28.86 9.36
CA GLU A 30 -12.65 29.16 7.95
C GLU A 30 -11.94 28.01 7.20
N GLY A 31 -11.70 26.89 7.87
CA GLY A 31 -11.01 25.76 7.26
C GLY A 31 -10.22 24.92 8.27
N PHE A 32 -8.90 24.85 8.10
CA PHE A 32 -8.02 24.00 8.90
C PHE A 32 -6.74 24.73 9.25
N LEU A 33 -6.21 24.44 10.43
CA LEU A 33 -4.89 24.82 10.88
C LEU A 33 -4.05 23.55 11.02
N LEU A 34 -2.93 23.50 10.27
CA LEU A 34 -1.97 22.43 10.32
C LEU A 34 -0.74 22.89 11.11
N THR A 35 -0.26 22.06 12.03
CA THR A 35 1.02 22.25 12.69
C THR A 35 2.00 21.21 12.18
N ALA A 36 3.19 21.64 11.75
CA ALA A 36 4.21 20.77 11.22
C ALA A 36 5.60 21.18 11.71
N ALA A 37 6.43 20.18 11.99
CA ALA A 37 7.87 20.37 12.18
C ALA A 37 8.53 20.39 10.80
N VAL A 38 9.09 21.54 10.41
CA VAL A 38 9.80 21.79 9.15
C VAL A 38 11.17 22.34 9.50
N ASP A 39 12.24 21.68 9.04
CA ASP A 39 13.63 22.03 9.33
C ASP A 39 13.95 22.17 10.83
N GLY A 40 13.26 21.38 11.67
CA GLY A 40 13.43 21.39 13.13
C GLY A 40 12.60 22.44 13.87
N GLU A 41 11.89 23.30 13.16
CA GLU A 41 11.03 24.33 13.73
C GLU A 41 9.55 23.97 13.59
N GLU A 42 8.73 24.34 14.57
CA GLU A 42 7.28 24.23 14.49
C GLU A 42 6.72 25.39 13.67
N ARG A 43 5.99 25.04 12.59
CA ARG A 43 5.33 26.01 11.70
C ARG A 43 3.85 25.69 11.59
N GLN A 44 3.04 26.72 11.39
CA GLN A 44 1.60 26.60 11.21
C GLN A 44 1.17 27.05 9.82
N PHE A 45 0.22 26.34 9.25
CA PHE A 45 -0.33 26.58 7.92
C PHE A 45 -1.85 26.59 7.98
N ALA A 46 -2.47 27.66 7.49
CA ALA A 46 -3.91 27.74 7.32
C ALA A 46 -4.31 27.26 5.92
N ALA A 47 -5.37 26.47 5.83
CA ALA A 47 -5.87 25.95 4.56
C ALA A 47 -7.39 25.84 4.57
N ARG A 48 -8.04 26.15 3.45
CA ARG A 48 -9.49 25.95 3.29
C ARG A 48 -9.86 24.46 3.20
N ARG A 49 -8.97 23.67 2.60
CA ARG A 49 -9.14 22.22 2.41
C ARG A 49 -7.85 21.49 2.72
N ILE A 50 -7.97 20.27 3.22
CA ILE A 50 -6.83 19.39 3.44
C ILE A 50 -7.04 18.03 2.76
N VAL A 51 -5.96 17.43 2.33
CA VAL A 51 -5.93 16.09 1.72
C VAL A 51 -4.95 15.22 2.48
N GLY A 52 -5.49 14.19 3.14
CA GLY A 52 -4.67 13.16 3.78
C GLY A 52 -4.21 12.12 2.76
N ALA A 53 -2.89 12.04 2.56
CA ALA A 53 -2.22 11.10 1.66
C ALA A 53 -1.13 10.28 2.36
N GLU A 54 -1.13 10.29 3.71
CA GLU A 54 -0.06 9.78 4.57
C GLU A 54 -0.12 8.25 4.78
N GLY A 55 -0.90 7.54 3.97
CA GLY A 55 -0.99 6.07 4.00
C GLY A 55 -1.62 5.53 5.28
N ALA A 56 -1.09 4.40 5.76
CA ALA A 56 -1.62 3.65 6.90
C ALA A 56 -1.68 4.43 8.23
N VAL A 57 -0.87 5.47 8.35
CA VAL A 57 -0.74 6.28 9.59
C VAL A 57 -1.37 7.66 9.46
N SER A 58 -2.25 7.87 8.48
CA SER A 58 -2.82 9.17 8.16
C SER A 58 -3.34 9.93 9.39
N LEU A 59 -2.74 11.10 9.62
CA LEU A 59 -3.15 12.02 10.67
C LEU A 59 -4.53 12.60 10.36
N VAL A 60 -4.77 12.99 9.10
CA VAL A 60 -6.07 13.53 8.67
C VAL A 60 -7.18 12.50 8.91
N ARG A 61 -6.92 11.22 8.58
CA ARG A 61 -7.91 10.17 8.80
C ARG A 61 -8.23 9.99 10.29
N ARG A 62 -7.23 9.86 11.15
CA ARG A 62 -7.46 9.61 12.59
C ARG A 62 -8.06 10.82 13.31
N THR A 63 -7.82 12.04 12.82
CA THR A 63 -8.37 13.25 13.42
C THR A 63 -9.85 13.43 13.07
N PHE A 64 -10.27 13.17 11.83
CA PHE A 64 -11.63 13.51 11.36
C PHE A 64 -12.49 12.29 11.04
N TYR A 65 -11.92 11.10 11.00
CA TYR A 65 -12.60 9.87 10.57
C TYR A 65 -12.24 8.69 11.45
N ARG A 66 -12.97 7.60 11.23
CA ARG A 66 -12.69 6.33 11.89
C ARG A 66 -11.37 5.73 11.41
N GLU A 67 -10.53 5.32 12.35
CA GLU A 67 -9.31 4.58 12.07
C GLU A 67 -9.59 3.18 11.49
N PRO A 68 -8.69 2.67 10.64
CA PRO A 68 -8.74 1.29 10.20
C PRO A 68 -8.54 0.33 11.38
N LYS A 69 -9.39 -0.70 11.45
CA LYS A 69 -9.36 -1.66 12.56
C LYS A 69 -8.21 -2.68 12.48
N THR A 70 -7.66 -2.88 11.30
CA THR A 70 -6.66 -3.94 11.08
C THR A 70 -5.42 -3.34 10.44
N ARG A 71 -4.32 -3.43 11.16
CA ARG A 71 -2.99 -2.99 10.71
C ARG A 71 -2.08 -4.19 10.57
N TYR A 72 -1.25 -4.15 9.55
CA TYR A 72 -0.19 -5.10 9.26
C TYR A 72 1.14 -4.37 9.17
N THR A 73 2.21 -5.10 9.42
CA THR A 73 3.56 -4.65 9.09
C THR A 73 4.04 -5.42 7.88
N ALA A 74 4.31 -4.71 6.79
CA ALA A 74 5.06 -5.25 5.67
C ALA A 74 6.55 -5.15 6.01
N ILE A 75 7.27 -6.28 5.98
CA ILE A 75 8.71 -6.35 6.24
C ILE A 75 9.35 -6.99 5.03
N GLN A 76 10.45 -6.41 4.54
CA GLN A 76 11.27 -7.04 3.50
C GLN A 76 12.76 -6.85 3.76
N GLN A 77 13.52 -7.85 3.35
CA GLN A 77 14.97 -7.84 3.39
C GLN A 77 15.53 -8.07 1.99
N TRP A 78 16.63 -7.39 1.71
CA TRP A 78 17.38 -7.50 0.48
C TRP A 78 18.66 -8.27 0.75
N PHE A 79 18.94 -9.26 -0.07
CA PHE A 79 20.13 -10.09 0.02
C PHE A 79 20.90 -9.99 -1.29
N ALA A 80 22.20 -10.18 -1.27
CA ALA A 80 22.97 -10.33 -2.50
C ALA A 80 22.44 -11.54 -3.28
N ALA A 81 22.15 -11.37 -4.56
CA ALA A 81 21.73 -12.49 -5.40
C ALA A 81 22.93 -13.40 -5.68
N GLY A 82 22.78 -14.70 -5.42
CA GLY A 82 23.71 -15.72 -5.91
C GLY A 82 23.49 -16.02 -7.41
N GLU A 83 24.29 -16.94 -7.96
CA GLU A 83 24.20 -17.37 -9.37
C GLU A 83 22.90 -18.11 -9.72
N GLU A 84 22.06 -18.42 -8.74
CA GLU A 84 20.85 -19.19 -8.96
C GLU A 84 19.78 -18.42 -9.74
N ARG A 85 19.15 -19.13 -10.67
CA ARG A 85 17.97 -18.69 -11.40
C ARG A 85 16.73 -18.80 -10.51
N ALA A 86 16.56 -17.86 -9.59
CA ALA A 86 15.30 -17.73 -8.87
C ALA A 86 14.20 -17.27 -9.84
N PRO A 87 12.95 -17.71 -9.68
CA PRO A 87 11.84 -17.15 -10.44
C PRO A 87 11.78 -15.64 -10.23
N PHE A 88 11.39 -14.91 -11.28
CA PHE A 88 11.22 -13.46 -11.23
C PHE A 88 10.37 -13.01 -10.02
N TYR A 89 9.32 -13.77 -9.73
CA TYR A 89 8.42 -13.50 -8.61
C TYR A 89 7.79 -14.80 -8.12
N SER A 90 7.80 -15.02 -6.81
CA SER A 90 7.06 -16.12 -6.18
C SER A 90 6.25 -15.62 -5.00
N CYS A 91 4.98 -16.06 -4.93
CA CYS A 91 4.13 -15.87 -3.78
C CYS A 91 4.27 -17.06 -2.81
N ILE A 92 4.45 -16.76 -1.53
CA ILE A 92 4.53 -17.73 -0.46
C ILE A 92 3.28 -17.61 0.41
N PHE A 93 2.53 -18.69 0.54
CA PHE A 93 1.37 -18.78 1.40
C PHE A 93 1.66 -19.76 2.53
N ASP A 94 2.00 -19.24 3.69
CA ASP A 94 2.27 -20.04 4.89
C ASP A 94 1.39 -19.58 6.06
N PRO A 95 0.24 -20.25 6.29
CA PRO A 95 -0.70 -19.87 7.35
C PRO A 95 -0.12 -20.00 8.76
N ALA A 96 0.99 -20.74 8.94
CA ALA A 96 1.67 -20.85 10.24
C ALA A 96 2.43 -19.56 10.61
N THR A 97 2.68 -18.68 9.65
CA THR A 97 3.47 -17.45 9.87
C THR A 97 2.71 -16.19 9.50
N SER A 98 1.83 -16.24 8.50
CA SER A 98 1.08 -15.08 8.04
C SER A 98 -0.32 -15.43 7.54
N GLU A 99 -1.29 -14.57 7.83
CA GLU A 99 -2.62 -14.56 7.21
C GLU A 99 -2.60 -13.93 5.80
N SER A 100 -1.44 -13.55 5.31
CA SER A 100 -1.24 -12.87 4.04
C SER A 100 -0.23 -13.64 3.18
N CYS A 101 0.04 -13.16 1.97
CA CYS A 101 1.14 -13.68 1.17
C CYS A 101 2.46 -13.01 1.56
N SER A 102 3.51 -13.77 1.38
CA SER A 102 4.88 -13.30 1.35
C SER A 102 5.43 -13.49 -0.06
N TRP A 103 6.54 -12.88 -0.34
CA TRP A 103 7.13 -12.88 -1.68
C TRP A 103 8.63 -13.12 -1.62
N ILE A 104 9.13 -13.74 -2.68
CA ILE A 104 10.53 -13.74 -3.03
C ILE A 104 10.63 -13.21 -4.46
N ILE A 105 11.48 -12.23 -4.66
CA ILE A 105 11.62 -11.52 -5.93
C ILE A 105 13.11 -11.41 -6.25
N ARG A 106 13.50 -11.78 -7.46
CA ARG A 106 14.81 -11.44 -7.99
C ARG A 106 14.72 -10.12 -8.75
N LYS A 107 15.54 -9.16 -8.35
CA LYS A 107 15.64 -7.87 -8.99
C LYS A 107 17.10 -7.46 -9.11
N ASP A 108 17.58 -7.35 -10.33
CA ASP A 108 18.97 -7.05 -10.63
C ASP A 108 19.89 -8.04 -9.88
N ASP A 109 20.88 -7.57 -9.14
CA ASP A 109 21.80 -8.36 -8.33
C ASP A 109 21.30 -8.61 -6.89
N ALA A 110 20.01 -8.44 -6.65
CA ALA A 110 19.40 -8.63 -5.34
C ALA A 110 18.31 -9.71 -5.34
N LEU A 111 18.23 -10.42 -4.23
CA LEU A 111 17.11 -11.27 -3.87
C LEU A 111 16.34 -10.59 -2.76
N ILE A 112 15.06 -10.32 -2.98
CA ILE A 112 14.19 -9.65 -2.02
C ILE A 112 13.24 -10.70 -1.44
N PHE A 113 13.28 -10.89 -0.14
CA PHE A 113 12.29 -11.67 0.60
C PHE A 113 11.49 -10.75 1.50
N GLY A 114 10.17 -10.85 1.46
CA GLY A 114 9.30 -10.04 2.27
C GLY A 114 7.92 -10.65 2.49
N GLY A 115 7.16 -10.05 3.39
CA GLY A 115 5.80 -10.46 3.68
C GLY A 115 5.05 -9.43 4.51
N CYS A 116 3.73 -9.62 4.60
CA CYS A 116 2.86 -8.82 5.46
C CYS A 116 2.41 -9.68 6.65
N PHE A 117 2.61 -9.18 7.86
CA PHE A 117 2.31 -9.86 9.12
C PHE A 117 1.39 -8.98 9.97
N THR A 118 0.64 -9.57 10.89
CA THR A 118 -0.09 -8.80 11.91
C THR A 118 0.89 -7.87 12.63
N ALA A 119 0.49 -6.66 12.96
CA ALA A 119 1.41 -5.65 13.51
C ALA A 119 2.08 -6.15 14.78
N GLU A 120 1.35 -6.85 15.64
CA GLU A 120 1.86 -7.51 16.83
C GLU A 120 2.63 -8.78 16.45
N GLY A 121 3.86 -8.95 16.96
CA GLY A 121 4.71 -10.11 16.67
C GLY A 121 5.18 -10.22 15.22
N SER A 122 5.12 -9.12 14.45
CA SER A 122 5.44 -9.13 13.02
C SER A 122 6.88 -9.56 12.73
N ARG A 123 7.83 -9.13 13.56
CA ARG A 123 9.25 -9.45 13.38
C ARG A 123 9.50 -10.95 13.62
N GLU A 124 8.96 -11.51 14.68
CA GLU A 124 9.08 -12.93 15.02
C GLU A 124 8.43 -13.81 13.94
N ALA A 125 7.28 -13.38 13.43
CA ALA A 125 6.60 -14.09 12.34
C ALA A 125 7.43 -14.04 11.04
N PHE A 126 8.00 -12.89 10.70
CA PHE A 126 8.91 -12.73 9.57
C PHE A 126 10.13 -13.63 9.69
N GLU A 127 10.82 -13.64 10.85
CA GLU A 127 12.01 -14.46 11.05
C GLU A 127 11.69 -15.96 11.05
N ARG A 128 10.52 -16.37 11.59
CA ARG A 128 10.07 -17.77 11.45
C ARG A 128 9.86 -18.15 10.00
N GLN A 129 9.23 -17.28 9.22
CA GLN A 129 8.98 -17.55 7.80
C GLN A 129 10.28 -17.59 6.99
N LYS A 130 11.24 -16.71 7.29
CA LYS A 130 12.56 -16.71 6.68
C LYS A 130 13.26 -18.05 6.89
N ARG A 131 13.32 -18.55 8.14
CA ARG A 131 13.91 -19.86 8.45
C ARG A 131 13.21 -21.00 7.70
N ARG A 132 11.88 -20.97 7.58
CA ARG A 132 11.15 -22.00 6.81
C ARG A 132 11.46 -21.91 5.31
N LEU A 133 11.63 -20.73 4.78
CA LEU A 133 12.05 -20.52 3.40
C LEU A 133 13.48 -21.05 3.18
N GLU A 134 14.42 -20.75 4.08
CA GLU A 134 15.80 -21.24 4.03
C GLU A 134 15.85 -22.78 4.08
N GLN A 135 15.03 -23.39 4.92
CA GLN A 135 14.88 -24.87 4.96
C GLN A 135 14.34 -25.42 3.62
N TYR A 136 13.33 -24.75 3.03
CA TYR A 136 12.78 -25.16 1.74
C TYR A 136 13.79 -25.02 0.60
N LEU A 137 14.61 -23.97 0.62
CA LEU A 137 15.67 -23.72 -0.36
C LEU A 137 16.91 -24.59 -0.14
N GLY A 138 17.04 -25.24 1.03
CA GLY A 138 18.20 -26.03 1.42
C GLY A 138 19.47 -25.21 1.69
N ARG A 139 19.32 -23.88 1.86
CA ARG A 139 20.44 -22.95 2.10
C ARG A 139 19.99 -21.68 2.83
N PRO A 140 20.90 -21.01 3.56
CA PRO A 140 20.61 -19.72 4.15
C PRO A 140 20.52 -18.62 3.07
N LEU A 141 19.73 -17.56 3.35
CA LEU A 141 19.71 -16.35 2.52
C LEU A 141 20.93 -15.44 2.79
N GLY A 142 21.60 -15.65 3.91
CA GLY A 142 22.76 -14.84 4.33
C GLY A 142 22.36 -13.59 5.09
N GLN A 143 23.31 -12.65 5.19
CA GLN A 143 23.07 -11.38 5.86
C GLN A 143 22.32 -10.40 4.93
N PRO A 144 21.27 -9.75 5.41
CA PRO A 144 20.57 -8.77 4.60
C PRO A 144 21.41 -7.51 4.42
N VAL A 145 21.52 -7.03 3.20
CA VAL A 145 22.18 -5.75 2.87
C VAL A 145 21.26 -4.56 3.17
N LYS A 146 19.95 -4.79 3.23
CA LYS A 146 18.94 -3.78 3.54
C LYS A 146 17.72 -4.42 4.18
N THR A 147 17.14 -3.77 5.17
CA THR A 147 15.85 -4.12 5.77
C THR A 147 14.91 -2.93 5.70
N GLU A 148 13.70 -3.15 5.23
CA GLU A 148 12.64 -2.16 5.14
C GLU A 148 11.39 -2.67 5.84
N ALA A 149 10.68 -1.78 6.53
CA ALA A 149 9.38 -2.10 7.10
C ALA A 149 8.45 -0.89 7.01
N CYS A 150 7.18 -1.15 6.74
CA CYS A 150 6.14 -0.14 6.78
C CYS A 150 4.84 -0.72 7.32
N LEU A 151 4.02 0.16 7.91
CA LEU A 151 2.66 -0.20 8.28
C LEU A 151 1.78 -0.21 7.03
N ALA A 152 0.84 -1.14 6.98
CA ALA A 152 -0.18 -1.24 5.96
C ALA A 152 -1.56 -1.47 6.58
N VAL A 153 -2.60 -0.92 5.98
CA VAL A 153 -3.99 -1.19 6.37
C VAL A 153 -4.58 -2.27 5.51
N ARG A 154 -5.41 -3.12 6.12
CA ARG A 154 -6.19 -4.12 5.39
C ARG A 154 -7.67 -3.80 5.52
N PRO A 155 -8.33 -3.24 4.48
CA PRO A 155 -9.75 -3.02 4.52
C PRO A 155 -10.52 -4.32 4.71
N ARG A 156 -11.54 -4.30 5.57
CA ARG A 156 -12.42 -5.45 5.82
C ARG A 156 -13.67 -5.43 4.95
N GLY A 157 -14.04 -4.24 4.47
CA GLY A 157 -15.24 -4.06 3.69
C GLY A 157 -15.38 -2.65 3.10
N PHE A 158 -16.50 -2.42 2.46
CA PHE A 158 -16.80 -1.17 1.77
C PHE A 158 -16.77 0.05 2.70
N ALA A 159 -17.17 -0.12 3.99
CA ALA A 159 -17.20 0.94 4.99
C ALA A 159 -15.80 1.44 5.41
N ASP A 160 -14.74 0.70 5.09
CA ASP A 160 -13.37 1.14 5.38
C ASP A 160 -12.80 2.08 4.32
N SER A 161 -13.50 2.24 3.18
CA SER A 161 -13.18 3.21 2.14
C SER A 161 -13.83 4.56 2.46
N ILE A 162 -13.05 5.52 2.91
CA ILE A 162 -13.49 6.86 3.31
C ILE A 162 -12.87 7.89 2.36
N THR A 163 -13.71 8.58 1.57
CA THR A 163 -13.26 9.63 0.64
C THR A 163 -13.07 10.99 1.30
N GLY A 164 -13.73 11.20 2.43
CA GLY A 164 -13.74 12.50 3.11
C GLY A 164 -14.96 13.34 2.80
N ARG A 165 -15.08 14.48 3.49
CA ARG A 165 -16.15 15.48 3.38
C ARG A 165 -15.76 16.77 4.10
N ASP A 166 -16.55 17.81 3.94
CA ASP A 166 -16.44 19.08 4.70
C ASP A 166 -15.02 19.66 4.65
N GLY A 167 -14.38 19.66 3.47
CA GLY A 167 -13.05 20.20 3.25
C GLY A 167 -11.89 19.29 3.64
N ALA A 168 -12.13 18.17 4.36
CA ALA A 168 -11.11 17.17 4.68
C ALA A 168 -11.29 15.93 3.80
N TYR A 169 -10.35 15.67 2.91
CA TYR A 169 -10.41 14.57 1.94
C TYR A 169 -9.29 13.57 2.17
N LEU A 170 -9.48 12.34 1.73
CA LEU A 170 -8.48 11.26 1.84
C LEU A 170 -8.26 10.62 0.46
N ILE A 171 -7.01 10.30 0.15
CA ILE A 171 -6.62 9.58 -1.06
C ILE A 171 -5.74 8.36 -0.73
N GLY A 172 -5.59 7.46 -1.66
CA GLY A 172 -4.72 6.29 -1.52
C GLY A 172 -5.05 5.43 -0.31
N GLU A 173 -4.05 4.93 0.36
CA GLU A 173 -4.22 4.06 1.52
C GLU A 173 -4.82 4.80 2.73
N ALA A 174 -4.61 6.10 2.86
CA ALA A 174 -5.29 6.90 3.87
C ALA A 174 -6.81 6.84 3.72
N ALA A 175 -7.33 6.80 2.49
CA ALA A 175 -8.73 6.56 2.18
C ALA A 175 -9.16 5.09 2.30
N GLY A 176 -8.24 4.16 2.57
CA GLY A 176 -8.48 2.72 2.50
C GLY A 176 -8.46 2.16 1.07
N PHE A 177 -7.89 2.88 0.11
CA PHE A 177 -7.78 2.45 -1.28
C PHE A 177 -6.55 1.57 -1.52
N ILE A 178 -6.53 0.43 -0.85
CA ILE A 178 -5.51 -0.61 -0.96
C ILE A 178 -6.19 -1.97 -1.13
N SER A 179 -5.56 -2.86 -1.86
CA SER A 179 -6.08 -4.23 -2.07
C SER A 179 -6.00 -5.05 -0.79
N ALA A 180 -7.14 -5.54 -0.31
CA ALA A 180 -7.18 -6.42 0.87
C ALA A 180 -6.55 -7.80 0.62
N SER A 181 -6.39 -8.20 -0.65
CA SER A 181 -5.80 -9.49 -1.03
C SER A 181 -4.30 -9.45 -1.29
N SER A 182 -3.73 -8.33 -1.74
CA SER A 182 -2.33 -8.25 -2.17
C SER A 182 -1.55 -7.08 -1.58
N PHE A 183 -2.19 -6.20 -0.81
CA PHE A 183 -1.62 -4.96 -0.31
C PHE A 183 -1.07 -4.01 -1.40
N GLU A 184 -1.52 -4.18 -2.64
CA GLU A 184 -1.25 -3.25 -3.73
C GLU A 184 -2.04 -1.96 -3.56
N GLY A 185 -1.36 -0.81 -3.52
CA GLY A 185 -1.97 0.49 -3.29
C GLY A 185 -1.57 1.56 -4.30
N ILE A 186 -0.43 1.44 -4.99
CA ILE A 186 0.15 2.51 -5.83
C ILE A 186 -0.83 2.98 -6.90
N SER A 187 -1.38 2.08 -7.71
CA SER A 187 -2.33 2.44 -8.77
C SER A 187 -3.63 3.05 -8.22
N SER A 188 -4.05 2.61 -7.04
CA SER A 188 -5.24 3.14 -6.36
C SER A 188 -4.99 4.54 -5.80
N ALA A 189 -3.77 4.80 -5.29
CA ALA A 189 -3.36 6.12 -4.81
C ALA A 189 -3.36 7.14 -5.94
N ILE A 190 -2.72 6.82 -7.07
CA ILE A 190 -2.69 7.69 -8.26
C ILE A 190 -4.12 7.97 -8.77
N ARG A 191 -4.93 6.94 -8.94
CA ARG A 191 -6.32 7.08 -9.43
C ARG A 191 -7.19 7.91 -8.50
N SER A 192 -7.08 7.71 -7.20
CA SER A 192 -7.86 8.49 -6.24
C SER A 192 -7.40 9.94 -6.17
N GLY A 193 -6.09 10.20 -6.29
CA GLY A 193 -5.55 11.55 -6.39
C GLY A 193 -6.05 12.28 -7.62
N SER A 194 -5.98 11.66 -8.81
CA SER A 194 -6.54 12.20 -10.06
C SER A 194 -8.03 12.48 -9.96
N ALA A 195 -8.81 11.51 -9.43
CA ALA A 195 -10.25 11.67 -9.27
C ALA A 195 -10.63 12.82 -8.31
N LEU A 196 -9.83 13.05 -7.26
CA LEU A 196 -10.04 14.19 -6.35
C LEU A 196 -9.68 15.50 -7.04
N ALA A 197 -8.57 15.57 -7.75
CA ALA A 197 -8.16 16.76 -8.49
C ALA A 197 -9.21 17.17 -9.55
N GLU A 198 -9.71 16.22 -10.33
CA GLU A 198 -10.80 16.44 -11.28
C GLU A 198 -12.08 16.94 -10.58
N ALA A 199 -12.46 16.30 -9.46
CA ALA A 199 -13.62 16.73 -8.70
C ALA A 199 -13.47 18.14 -8.14
N MET A 200 -12.26 18.52 -7.69
CA MET A 200 -11.94 19.87 -7.22
C MET A 200 -12.06 20.93 -8.33
N ALA A 201 -11.69 20.57 -9.56
CA ALA A 201 -11.80 21.46 -10.70
C ALA A 201 -13.26 21.68 -11.16
N GLU A 202 -14.12 20.68 -10.98
CA GLU A 202 -15.53 20.72 -11.41
C GLU A 202 -16.49 21.28 -10.34
N ALA A 203 -16.13 21.19 -9.06
CA ALA A 203 -17.04 21.50 -7.96
C ALA A 203 -17.11 22.99 -7.64
N ALA A 204 -18.30 23.51 -7.49
CA ALA A 204 -18.56 24.90 -7.05
C ALA A 204 -18.41 25.05 -5.52
N ASP A 205 -18.73 24.01 -4.76
CA ASP A 205 -18.74 23.99 -3.29
C ASP A 205 -18.28 22.62 -2.73
N ASP A 206 -18.12 22.50 -1.42
CA ASP A 206 -17.64 21.30 -0.76
C ASP A 206 -18.64 20.14 -0.78
N ASN A 207 -19.94 20.40 -0.84
CA ASN A 207 -20.96 19.35 -0.95
C ASN A 207 -20.92 18.73 -2.33
N THR A 208 -20.85 19.55 -3.37
CA THR A 208 -20.68 19.12 -4.77
C THR A 208 -19.38 18.37 -4.94
N LEU A 209 -18.27 18.86 -4.37
CA LEU A 209 -16.97 18.19 -4.38
C LEU A 209 -17.04 16.79 -3.75
N THR A 210 -17.65 16.69 -2.57
CA THR A 210 -17.82 15.41 -1.88
C THR A 210 -18.60 14.40 -2.75
N CYS A 211 -19.69 14.84 -3.37
CA CYS A 211 -20.51 14.02 -4.26
C CYS A 211 -19.76 13.57 -5.50
N LEU A 212 -19.06 14.49 -6.19
CA LEU A 212 -18.28 14.22 -7.38
C LEU A 212 -17.14 13.24 -7.09
N TYR A 213 -16.38 13.48 -6.03
CA TYR A 213 -15.27 12.59 -5.66
C TYR A 213 -15.75 11.17 -5.33
N ARG A 214 -16.85 11.04 -4.57
CA ARG A 214 -17.46 9.71 -4.32
C ARG A 214 -17.92 9.03 -5.58
N ARG A 215 -18.47 9.74 -6.54
CA ARG A 215 -18.92 9.20 -7.85
C ARG A 215 -17.73 8.79 -8.70
N LYS A 216 -16.72 9.64 -8.84
CA LYS A 216 -15.51 9.34 -9.62
C LYS A 216 -14.72 8.14 -9.06
N THR A 217 -14.76 7.89 -7.75
CA THR A 217 -14.10 6.75 -7.11
C THR A 217 -14.99 5.51 -6.95
N ALA A 218 -16.23 5.53 -7.41
CA ALA A 218 -17.19 4.42 -7.19
C ALA A 218 -16.69 3.09 -7.79
N SER A 219 -16.19 3.10 -9.02
CA SER A 219 -15.64 1.92 -9.69
C SER A 219 -14.38 1.38 -8.99
N LEU A 220 -13.50 2.27 -8.52
CA LEU A 220 -12.32 1.90 -7.73
C LEU A 220 -12.73 1.23 -6.42
N ARG A 221 -13.70 1.79 -5.71
CA ARG A 221 -14.23 1.25 -4.44
C ARG A 221 -14.86 -0.12 -4.65
N LEU A 222 -15.66 -0.29 -5.70
CA LEU A 222 -16.26 -1.58 -6.06
C LEU A 222 -15.18 -2.62 -6.37
N LYS A 223 -14.19 -2.27 -7.19
CA LYS A 223 -13.06 -3.15 -7.52
C LYS A 223 -12.30 -3.60 -6.27
N LEU A 224 -12.02 -2.69 -5.35
CA LEU A 224 -11.31 -3.02 -4.11
C LEU A 224 -12.17 -3.86 -3.16
N TRP A 225 -13.47 -3.63 -3.12
CA TRP A 225 -14.41 -4.47 -2.36
C TRP A 225 -14.45 -5.90 -2.91
N LEU A 226 -14.50 -6.09 -4.22
CA LEU A 226 -14.41 -7.42 -4.85
C LEU A 226 -13.08 -8.12 -4.52
N LYS A 227 -11.96 -7.38 -4.43
CA LYS A 227 -10.68 -7.93 -3.95
C LYS A 227 -10.74 -8.37 -2.48
N THR A 228 -11.61 -7.77 -1.67
CA THR A 228 -11.85 -8.23 -0.28
C THR A 228 -12.53 -9.61 -0.25
N LEU A 229 -13.48 -9.87 -1.15
CA LEU A 229 -14.09 -11.18 -1.32
C LEU A 229 -13.07 -12.21 -1.86
N LYS A 230 -12.25 -11.81 -2.83
CA LYS A 230 -11.17 -12.67 -3.37
C LYS A 230 -10.22 -13.16 -2.28
N ARG A 231 -10.02 -12.38 -1.21
CA ARG A 231 -9.17 -12.75 -0.09
C ARG A 231 -9.53 -14.12 0.48
N TRP A 232 -10.81 -14.41 0.67
CA TRP A 232 -11.26 -15.69 1.22
C TRP A 232 -10.79 -16.86 0.36
N PHE A 233 -10.91 -16.75 -0.96
CA PHE A 233 -10.44 -17.79 -1.89
C PHE A 233 -8.92 -17.96 -1.87
N MET A 234 -8.18 -16.87 -1.82
CA MET A 234 -6.71 -16.90 -1.84
C MET A 234 -6.09 -17.48 -0.58
N TYR A 235 -6.67 -17.15 0.59
CA TYR A 235 -6.05 -17.49 1.87
C TYR A 235 -6.63 -18.71 2.57
N THR A 236 -7.69 -19.31 2.03
CA THR A 236 -8.19 -20.61 2.49
C THR A 236 -7.40 -21.74 1.81
N PRO A 237 -6.60 -22.56 2.55
CA PRO A 237 -5.62 -23.45 1.92
C PRO A 237 -6.23 -24.49 0.97
N TRP A 238 -7.36 -25.09 1.30
CA TRP A 238 -8.00 -26.10 0.47
C TRP A 238 -8.63 -25.49 -0.81
N VAL A 239 -9.24 -24.31 -0.70
CA VAL A 239 -9.81 -23.59 -1.86
C VAL A 239 -8.70 -23.20 -2.82
N ARG A 240 -7.62 -22.63 -2.31
CA ARG A 240 -6.45 -22.26 -3.10
C ARG A 240 -5.87 -23.47 -3.84
N ARG A 241 -5.76 -24.64 -3.17
CA ARG A 241 -5.24 -25.86 -3.78
C ARG A 241 -6.10 -26.30 -4.97
N ILE A 242 -7.42 -26.24 -4.85
CA ILE A 242 -8.35 -26.55 -5.95
C ILE A 242 -8.17 -25.57 -7.10
N ILE A 243 -8.18 -24.27 -6.84
CA ILE A 243 -8.05 -23.24 -7.88
C ILE A 243 -6.73 -23.35 -8.64
N MET A 244 -5.62 -23.58 -7.92
CA MET A 244 -4.31 -23.78 -8.53
C MET A 244 -4.22 -25.09 -9.33
N GLY A 245 -4.85 -26.15 -8.82
CA GLY A 245 -4.90 -27.44 -9.51
C GLY A 245 -5.71 -27.43 -10.82
N LEU A 246 -6.69 -26.52 -10.92
CA LEU A 246 -7.47 -26.29 -12.15
C LEU A 246 -6.76 -25.36 -13.15
N GLY A 247 -5.57 -24.87 -12.85
CA GLY A 247 -4.86 -23.88 -13.68
C GLY A 247 -5.51 -22.50 -13.74
N LEU A 248 -6.60 -22.29 -12.99
CA LEU A 248 -7.27 -20.99 -12.90
C LEU A 248 -6.36 -19.99 -12.16
N ALA A 249 -6.12 -18.85 -12.77
CA ALA A 249 -5.22 -17.80 -12.28
C ALA A 249 -3.72 -18.17 -12.29
N ALA A 250 -3.31 -19.20 -13.03
CA ALA A 250 -1.92 -19.49 -13.29
C ALA A 250 -1.36 -18.51 -14.34
N ILE A 251 -0.17 -17.98 -14.09
CA ILE A 251 0.62 -17.27 -15.10
C ILE A 251 1.58 -18.33 -15.68
N SER A 252 1.42 -18.63 -16.98
CA SER A 252 2.41 -19.42 -17.69
C SER A 252 3.61 -18.52 -17.98
N VAL A 253 4.77 -18.87 -17.44
CA VAL A 253 6.03 -18.24 -17.85
C VAL A 253 6.55 -19.06 -19.03
N GLU A 254 6.49 -18.48 -20.24
CA GLU A 254 7.24 -19.06 -21.37
C GLU A 254 8.72 -18.98 -21.03
N GLN A 255 9.36 -20.14 -20.89
CA GLN A 255 10.81 -20.19 -20.85
C GLN A 255 11.29 -19.79 -22.25
N GLU A 256 12.04 -18.70 -22.35
CA GLU A 256 12.76 -18.35 -23.56
C GLU A 256 13.52 -19.61 -24.04
N ARG A 257 13.10 -20.14 -25.17
CA ARG A 257 13.89 -21.16 -25.87
C ARG A 257 15.23 -20.51 -26.19
N ARG A 258 16.29 -21.02 -25.58
CA ARG A 258 17.65 -20.69 -26.00
C ARG A 258 17.72 -20.90 -27.50
N ILE A 259 17.86 -19.83 -28.25
CA ILE A 259 18.38 -19.90 -29.62
C ILE A 259 19.84 -20.22 -29.46
N THR A 260 20.18 -21.54 -29.53
CA THR A 260 21.52 -21.98 -29.77
C THR A 260 21.77 -21.76 -31.27
N GLN A 261 22.53 -20.75 -31.59
CA GLN A 261 23.38 -20.73 -32.80
C GLN A 261 24.84 -20.91 -32.38
#